data_41116507c49a8834b3bb4332fa120568
#
_entry.id   41116507c49a8834b3bb4332fa120568
#
_cell.length_a   1.000
_cell.length_b   1.000
_cell.length_c   1.000
_cell.angle_alpha   90.00
_cell.angle_beta   90.00
_cell.angle_gamma   90.00
#
_symmetry.space_group_name_H-M   'P 1'
#
loop_
_entity.id
_entity.type
_entity.pdbx_description
1 polymer ?
#
loop_
_entity_poly.entity_id
_entity_poly.type
_entity_poly.pdbx_seq_one_letter_code
_entity_poly.pdbx_strand_id
1 'polypeptide(L)'
;MKAKSALSPVFASCVAVACLFAVVPAASADEGTVTSTKSFPSYSQVRRNLTAEATSTSTDDNSSWGDVESLNVPQTQSQAEKEAAARKAAEEQAAKEQAAAQAAQAQSAAASRSQARTSLSYADTGAGVSAGAAASIDRAYSLIGSAMDCTALVSAALAARGISFHGWPEQYANVPGGYVVTDGSLQPGDILIYKYTNGTNGGAHYDHVGLYVGGGKAIHGGWTGGVVALAGTLPNRLTMVVRIP
;
A
#
# COMPACT_ATOMS: atom_id res chain seq x y z
N MET A 1 53.92 -23.26 -10.37
CA MET A 1 53.56 -21.84 -10.32
C MET A 1 52.19 -21.69 -9.67
N LYS A 2 52.11 -21.13 -8.47
CA LYS A 2 50.87 -21.02 -7.69
C LYS A 2 50.25 -19.67 -7.99
N ALA A 3 49.03 -19.63 -8.59
CA ALA A 3 48.24 -18.45 -8.74
C ALA A 3 47.42 -18.21 -7.48
N LYS A 4 47.64 -17.05 -6.83
CA LYS A 4 46.87 -16.57 -5.68
C LYS A 4 45.61 -15.85 -6.17
N SER A 5 44.44 -16.37 -5.80
CA SER A 5 43.16 -15.73 -6.01
C SER A 5 42.94 -14.68 -4.94
N ALA A 6 42.77 -13.42 -5.33
CA ALA A 6 42.43 -12.32 -4.43
C ALA A 6 40.91 -12.24 -4.27
N LEU A 7 40.42 -12.46 -3.04
CA LEU A 7 39.05 -12.16 -2.66
C LEU A 7 38.91 -10.68 -2.36
N SER A 8 38.04 -9.98 -3.09
CA SER A 8 37.57 -8.65 -2.73
C SER A 8 36.41 -8.76 -1.74
N PRO A 9 36.42 -8.00 -0.63
CA PRO A 9 35.25 -7.94 0.25
C PRO A 9 34.24 -6.94 -0.30
N VAL A 10 33.06 -7.44 -0.65
CA VAL A 10 31.88 -6.62 -0.91
C VAL A 10 31.33 -6.13 0.43
N PHE A 11 31.43 -4.84 0.67
CA PHE A 11 30.80 -4.19 1.83
C PHE A 11 29.28 -4.18 1.61
N ALA A 12 28.58 -5.00 2.36
CA ALA A 12 27.11 -4.94 2.49
C ALA A 12 26.77 -3.85 3.51
N SER A 13 26.38 -2.67 3.03
CA SER A 13 25.78 -1.64 3.88
C SER A 13 24.35 -2.05 4.24
N CYS A 14 24.19 -2.69 5.39
CA CYS A 14 22.87 -2.83 6.03
C CYS A 14 22.47 -1.50 6.65
N VAL A 15 21.62 -0.75 5.99
CA VAL A 15 20.87 0.34 6.63
C VAL A 15 19.77 -0.29 7.45
N ALA A 16 20.01 -0.43 8.75
CA ALA A 16 19.00 -0.79 9.72
C ALA A 16 18.09 0.42 9.97
N VAL A 17 16.95 0.48 9.34
CA VAL A 17 15.88 1.40 9.74
C VAL A 17 15.23 0.82 11.01
N ALA A 18 15.66 1.36 12.15
CA ALA A 18 15.01 1.09 13.43
C ALA A 18 13.68 1.83 13.47
N CYS A 19 12.59 1.14 13.19
CA CYS A 19 11.25 1.61 13.53
C CYS A 19 11.08 1.54 15.04
N LEU A 20 11.27 2.67 15.72
CA LEU A 20 10.86 2.86 17.09
C LEU A 20 9.33 2.93 17.14
N PHE A 21 8.69 1.78 17.32
CA PHE A 21 7.32 1.76 17.81
C PHE A 21 7.34 2.20 19.27
N ALA A 22 6.96 3.43 19.54
CA ALA A 22 6.61 3.87 20.86
C ALA A 22 5.33 3.11 21.28
N VAL A 23 5.52 2.02 21.99
CA VAL A 23 4.43 1.37 22.72
C VAL A 23 4.09 2.31 23.86
N VAL A 24 3.00 3.05 23.70
CA VAL A 24 2.37 3.78 24.80
C VAL A 24 1.73 2.70 25.68
N PRO A 25 2.18 2.50 26.92
CA PRO A 25 1.46 1.61 27.82
C PRO A 25 0.09 2.25 28.10
N ALA A 26 -0.96 1.54 27.73
CA ALA A 26 -2.29 1.86 28.22
C ALA A 26 -2.23 1.80 29.73
N ALA A 27 -2.30 2.94 30.40
CA ALA A 27 -2.49 3.01 31.83
C ALA A 27 -3.87 2.44 32.12
N SER A 28 -3.91 1.19 32.56
CA SER A 28 -5.08 0.62 33.21
C SER A 28 -5.31 1.46 34.46
N ALA A 29 -6.37 2.25 34.44
CA ALA A 29 -6.85 2.88 35.67
C ALA A 29 -7.40 1.76 36.55
N ASP A 30 -6.54 1.30 37.44
CA ASP A 30 -6.99 0.48 38.58
C ASP A 30 -7.83 1.40 39.45
N GLU A 31 -9.10 1.08 39.64
CA GLU A 31 -10.00 1.77 40.57
C GLU A 31 -9.56 1.52 42.01
N GLY A 32 -8.34 1.90 42.33
CA GLY A 32 -7.86 1.99 43.69
C GLY A 32 -8.42 3.26 44.30
N THR A 33 -9.40 3.10 45.18
CA THR A 33 -9.91 4.15 46.04
C THR A 33 -8.74 4.73 46.85
N VAL A 34 -8.16 5.84 46.40
CA VAL A 34 -7.15 6.54 47.18
C VAL A 34 -7.85 7.30 48.27
N THR A 35 -8.00 6.69 49.42
CA THR A 35 -8.43 7.36 50.65
C THR A 35 -7.29 8.25 51.12
N SER A 36 -7.33 9.53 50.75
CA SER A 36 -6.45 10.53 51.32
C SER A 36 -6.80 10.76 52.77
N THR A 37 -5.94 10.30 53.70
CA THR A 37 -6.08 10.51 55.14
C THR A 37 -5.61 11.91 55.61
N LYS A 38 -5.28 12.81 54.69
CA LYS A 38 -5.02 14.20 54.99
C LYS A 38 -6.27 15.02 54.78
N SER A 39 -6.99 15.33 55.85
CA SER A 39 -8.03 16.33 55.82
C SER A 39 -7.39 17.70 55.61
N PHE A 40 -7.59 18.27 54.43
CA PHE A 40 -7.32 19.68 54.25
C PHE A 40 -8.30 20.50 55.10
N PRO A 41 -7.83 21.55 55.77
CA PRO A 41 -8.76 22.45 56.45
C PRO A 41 -9.75 22.98 55.40
N SER A 42 -11.04 22.76 55.67
CA SER A 42 -12.10 23.27 54.81
C SER A 42 -12.08 24.80 54.89
N TYR A 43 -11.46 25.42 53.90
CA TYR A 43 -11.64 26.83 53.64
C TYR A 43 -13.09 27.02 53.18
N SER A 44 -13.94 27.64 54.02
CA SER A 44 -15.20 28.14 53.54
C SER A 44 -14.88 29.15 52.46
N GLN A 45 -15.13 28.77 51.19
CA GLN A 45 -15.08 29.74 50.10
C GLN A 45 -16.16 30.79 50.39
N VAL A 46 -15.73 31.92 50.90
CA VAL A 46 -16.55 33.12 50.86
C VAL A 46 -16.68 33.44 49.39
N ARG A 47 -17.78 33.03 48.77
CA ARG A 47 -18.15 33.47 47.43
C ARG A 47 -18.44 34.95 47.56
N ARG A 48 -17.44 35.78 47.35
CA ARG A 48 -17.64 37.17 47.11
C ARG A 48 -18.43 37.29 45.80
N ASN A 49 -19.62 37.83 45.91
CA ASN A 49 -20.46 38.08 44.76
C ASN A 49 -19.91 39.34 44.07
N LEU A 50 -18.92 39.15 43.20
CA LEU A 50 -18.23 40.23 42.47
C LEU A 50 -19.19 41.11 41.64
N THR A 51 -20.37 40.60 41.34
CA THR A 51 -21.43 41.38 40.69
C THR A 51 -22.09 42.42 41.61
N ALA A 52 -22.05 42.22 42.95
CA ALA A 52 -22.60 43.17 43.90
C ALA A 52 -21.61 44.29 44.27
N GLU A 53 -20.31 44.08 44.03
CA GLU A 53 -19.26 45.08 44.27
C GLU A 53 -18.87 45.87 43.01
N ALA A 54 -19.49 45.57 41.88
CA ALA A 54 -19.31 46.37 40.67
C ALA A 54 -20.05 47.69 40.87
N THR A 55 -19.36 48.68 41.45
CA THR A 55 -19.80 50.07 41.37
C THR A 55 -19.75 50.44 39.90
N SER A 56 -20.92 50.50 39.26
CA SER A 56 -21.01 51.06 37.94
C SER A 56 -20.72 52.54 38.09
N THR A 57 -19.53 52.97 37.72
CA THR A 57 -19.23 54.36 37.49
C THR A 57 -20.03 54.74 36.25
N SER A 58 -21.21 55.42 36.43
CA SER A 58 -21.86 56.08 35.31
C SER A 58 -20.96 57.18 34.89
N THR A 59 -20.28 57.08 33.79
CA THR A 59 -19.65 58.24 33.13
C THR A 59 -20.75 59.06 32.55
N ASP A 60 -20.73 60.33 32.87
CA ASP A 60 -21.64 61.36 32.25
C ASP A 60 -21.47 61.17 30.70
N ASP A 61 -22.59 61.13 30.01
CA ASP A 61 -22.66 60.98 28.54
C ASP A 61 -21.95 62.15 27.79
N ASN A 62 -21.34 63.07 28.46
CA ASN A 62 -20.66 64.22 27.92
C ASN A 62 -19.19 64.38 28.36
N SER A 63 -18.59 63.28 28.92
CA SER A 63 -17.16 63.28 29.20
C SER A 63 -16.41 62.92 27.92
N SER A 64 -15.99 63.97 27.21
CA SER A 64 -15.02 63.81 26.11
C SER A 64 -13.66 63.36 26.67
N TRP A 65 -13.48 62.07 26.79
CA TRP A 65 -12.16 61.52 26.97
C TRP A 65 -11.48 61.63 25.61
N GLY A 66 -10.68 62.70 25.43
CA GLY A 66 -10.01 63.05 24.20
C GLY A 66 -9.82 61.83 23.26
N ASP A 67 -10.16 62.02 22.00
CA ASP A 67 -10.06 60.97 20.94
C ASP A 67 -8.86 60.08 21.18
N VAL A 68 -9.13 58.91 21.69
CA VAL A 68 -8.11 57.86 21.74
C VAL A 68 -7.98 57.39 20.32
N GLU A 69 -7.13 58.05 19.52
CA GLU A 69 -6.66 57.49 18.27
C GLU A 69 -6.32 56.04 18.59
N SER A 70 -6.95 55.12 17.88
CA SER A 70 -6.73 53.69 18.04
C SER A 70 -5.23 53.49 17.98
N LEU A 71 -4.61 53.26 19.13
CA LEU A 71 -3.20 52.94 19.23
C LEU A 71 -3.03 51.65 18.41
N ASN A 72 -2.46 51.81 17.23
CA ASN A 72 -2.10 50.70 16.38
C ASN A 72 -0.90 49.97 17.02
N VAL A 73 -1.18 49.26 18.14
CA VAL A 73 -0.18 48.48 18.84
C VAL A 73 0.18 47.31 17.93
N PRO A 74 1.44 47.21 17.47
CA PRO A 74 1.87 46.05 16.69
C PRO A 74 1.58 44.83 17.52
N GLN A 75 0.66 43.97 17.05
CA GLN A 75 0.39 42.71 17.72
C GLN A 75 1.57 41.75 17.46
N THR A 76 2.50 41.76 18.40
CA THR A 76 3.59 40.80 18.37
C THR A 76 3.01 39.43 18.72
N GLN A 77 3.05 38.50 17.75
CA GLN A 77 2.57 37.14 17.98
C GLN A 77 3.25 36.53 19.20
N SER A 78 2.45 35.92 20.06
CA SER A 78 2.95 35.21 21.23
C SER A 78 3.79 34.02 20.84
N GLN A 79 4.65 33.53 21.73
CA GLN A 79 5.45 32.35 21.50
C GLN A 79 4.59 31.14 21.14
N ALA A 80 3.45 30.98 21.81
CA ALA A 80 2.50 29.91 21.56
C ALA A 80 1.88 29.96 20.14
N GLU A 81 1.56 31.16 19.64
CA GLU A 81 1.04 31.34 18.29
C GLU A 81 2.09 31.04 17.23
N LYS A 82 3.35 31.41 17.47
CA LYS A 82 4.46 31.06 16.56
C LYS A 82 4.68 29.55 16.50
N GLU A 83 4.63 28.88 17.64
CA GLU A 83 4.76 27.42 17.71
C GLU A 83 3.57 26.71 17.03
N ALA A 84 2.35 27.21 17.23
CA ALA A 84 1.18 26.66 16.56
C ALA A 84 1.23 26.85 15.04
N ALA A 85 1.68 28.02 14.57
CA ALA A 85 1.88 28.29 13.15
C ALA A 85 2.97 27.38 12.54
N ALA A 86 4.08 27.19 13.27
CA ALA A 86 5.16 26.29 12.83
C ALA A 86 4.71 24.83 12.74
N ARG A 87 3.93 24.33 13.71
CA ARG A 87 3.35 22.98 13.66
C ARG A 87 2.44 22.82 12.46
N LYS A 88 1.53 23.75 12.25
CA LYS A 88 0.61 23.72 11.11
C LYS A 88 1.34 23.74 9.77
N ALA A 89 2.39 24.55 9.64
CA ALA A 89 3.21 24.57 8.44
C ALA A 89 3.96 23.25 8.21
N ALA A 90 4.46 22.62 9.27
CA ALA A 90 5.12 21.33 9.19
C ALA A 90 4.15 20.19 8.80
N GLU A 91 2.93 20.21 9.34
CA GLU A 91 1.88 19.23 8.96
C GLU A 91 1.46 19.39 7.50
N GLU A 92 1.28 20.63 7.02
CA GLU A 92 0.95 20.91 5.63
C GLU A 92 2.09 20.46 4.68
N GLN A 93 3.32 20.66 5.09
CA GLN A 93 4.47 20.21 4.28
C GLN A 93 4.56 18.70 4.24
N ALA A 94 4.41 18.01 5.36
CA ALA A 94 4.39 16.55 5.43
C ALA A 94 3.25 15.97 4.59
N ALA A 95 2.06 16.58 4.61
CA ALA A 95 0.94 16.15 3.78
C ALA A 95 1.22 16.32 2.28
N LYS A 96 1.87 17.42 1.88
CA LYS A 96 2.28 17.65 0.49
C LYS A 96 3.34 16.65 0.02
N GLU A 97 4.31 16.33 0.87
CA GLU A 97 5.35 15.34 0.56
C GLU A 97 4.76 13.93 0.41
N GLN A 98 3.83 13.56 1.30
CA GLN A 98 3.12 12.28 1.19
C GLN A 98 2.28 12.19 -0.10
N ALA A 99 1.55 13.25 -0.43
CA ALA A 99 0.76 13.30 -1.67
C ALA A 99 1.66 13.23 -2.92
N ALA A 100 2.81 13.90 -2.91
CA ALA A 100 3.78 13.84 -4.01
C ALA A 100 4.40 12.44 -4.15
N ALA A 101 4.72 11.77 -3.05
CA ALA A 101 5.24 10.42 -3.04
C ALA A 101 4.21 9.41 -3.58
N GLN A 102 2.94 9.54 -3.19
CA GLN A 102 1.85 8.71 -3.71
C GLN A 102 1.62 8.95 -5.20
N ALA A 103 1.66 10.20 -5.65
CA ALA A 103 1.54 10.53 -7.07
C ALA A 103 2.70 9.97 -7.90
N ALA A 104 3.94 10.04 -7.39
CA ALA A 104 5.11 9.46 -8.04
C ALA A 104 5.02 7.93 -8.14
N GLN A 105 4.54 7.26 -7.08
CA GLN A 105 4.30 5.82 -7.12
C GLN A 105 3.20 5.45 -8.12
N ALA A 106 2.11 6.20 -8.18
CA ALA A 106 1.05 5.99 -9.16
C ALA A 106 1.53 6.19 -10.60
N GLN A 107 2.37 7.20 -10.84
CA GLN A 107 2.95 7.46 -12.15
C GLN A 107 3.94 6.37 -12.56
N SER A 108 4.80 5.90 -11.66
CA SER A 108 5.73 4.80 -11.95
C SER A 108 4.99 3.49 -12.23
N ALA A 109 3.92 3.20 -11.50
CA ALA A 109 3.05 2.06 -11.77
C ALA A 109 2.32 2.17 -13.12
N ALA A 110 1.89 3.37 -13.49
CA ALA A 110 1.26 3.64 -14.80
C ALA A 110 2.27 3.52 -15.95
N ALA A 111 3.47 4.06 -15.78
CA ALA A 111 4.55 3.95 -16.77
C ALA A 111 4.99 2.49 -16.95
N SER A 112 5.12 1.72 -15.87
CA SER A 112 5.42 0.29 -15.93
C SER A 112 4.34 -0.50 -16.67
N ARG A 113 3.06 -0.19 -16.44
CA ARG A 113 1.93 -0.78 -17.19
C ARG A 113 1.95 -0.42 -18.66
N SER A 114 2.28 0.82 -19.01
CA SER A 114 2.37 1.27 -20.40
C SER A 114 3.54 0.62 -21.14
N GLN A 115 4.71 0.49 -20.49
CA GLN A 115 5.86 -0.21 -21.04
C GLN A 115 5.59 -1.70 -21.23
N ALA A 116 4.92 -2.34 -20.25
CA ALA A 116 4.52 -3.74 -20.37
C ALA A 116 3.55 -3.96 -21.55
N ARG A 117 2.62 -3.03 -21.79
CA ARG A 117 1.72 -3.08 -22.95
C ARG A 117 2.42 -2.85 -24.28
N THR A 118 3.42 -1.97 -24.34
CA THR A 118 4.15 -1.64 -25.57
C THR A 118 5.09 -2.78 -26.00
N SER A 119 5.59 -3.59 -25.07
CA SER A 119 6.46 -4.74 -25.36
C SER A 119 5.69 -5.97 -25.86
N LEU A 120 4.37 -5.94 -25.80
CA LEU A 120 3.48 -7.01 -26.25
C LEU A 120 2.65 -6.52 -27.44
N SER A 121 3.32 -6.28 -28.57
CA SER A 121 2.58 -6.24 -29.82
C SER A 121 2.17 -7.70 -30.14
N TYR A 122 0.86 -7.98 -30.07
CA TYR A 122 0.29 -9.27 -30.45
C TYR A 122 0.66 -9.71 -31.89
N ALA A 123 1.27 -8.81 -32.67
CA ALA A 123 1.79 -9.06 -34.00
C ALA A 123 3.06 -9.91 -34.03
N ASP A 124 3.84 -9.96 -32.96
CA ASP A 124 5.14 -10.65 -32.93
C ASP A 124 5.02 -12.17 -32.66
N THR A 125 3.84 -12.67 -32.27
CA THR A 125 3.69 -14.07 -31.90
C THR A 125 3.36 -15.00 -33.07
N GLY A 126 3.11 -14.48 -34.27
CA GLY A 126 2.81 -15.27 -35.48
C GLY A 126 1.56 -16.16 -35.40
N ALA A 127 1.02 -16.36 -34.23
CA ALA A 127 -0.23 -17.05 -33.97
C ALA A 127 -1.28 -16.03 -33.54
N GLY A 128 -2.41 -15.99 -34.23
CA GLY A 128 -3.52 -15.10 -33.88
C GLY A 128 -3.99 -15.38 -32.45
N VAL A 129 -3.83 -14.39 -31.57
CA VAL A 129 -4.36 -14.46 -30.21
C VAL A 129 -5.88 -14.41 -30.29
N SER A 130 -6.59 -15.37 -29.69
CA SER A 130 -8.04 -15.35 -29.66
C SER A 130 -8.54 -14.12 -28.88
N ALA A 131 -9.74 -13.64 -29.22
CA ALA A 131 -10.34 -12.48 -28.50
C ALA A 131 -10.46 -12.77 -26.99
N GLY A 132 -10.74 -14.00 -26.60
CA GLY A 132 -10.81 -14.42 -25.20
C GLY A 132 -9.44 -14.38 -24.52
N ALA A 133 -8.39 -14.84 -25.20
CA ALA A 133 -7.02 -14.77 -24.69
C ALA A 133 -6.58 -13.30 -24.51
N ALA A 134 -6.88 -12.44 -25.50
CA ALA A 134 -6.60 -11.01 -25.42
C ALA A 134 -7.30 -10.35 -24.21
N ALA A 135 -8.58 -10.63 -24.00
CA ALA A 135 -9.33 -10.11 -22.86
C ALA A 135 -8.72 -10.56 -21.50
N SER A 136 -8.32 -11.84 -21.41
CA SER A 136 -7.64 -12.38 -20.21
C SER A 136 -6.32 -11.66 -19.94
N ILE A 137 -5.52 -11.45 -20.97
CA ILE A 137 -4.22 -10.79 -20.87
C ILE A 137 -4.38 -9.33 -20.48
N ASP A 138 -5.30 -8.59 -21.13
CA ASP A 138 -5.58 -7.20 -20.78
C ASP A 138 -6.02 -7.05 -19.33
N ARG A 139 -6.87 -7.96 -18.86
CA ARG A 139 -7.28 -8.01 -17.47
C ARG A 139 -6.10 -8.25 -16.52
N ALA A 140 -5.26 -9.22 -16.82
CA ALA A 140 -4.08 -9.53 -16.00
C ALA A 140 -3.11 -8.33 -15.94
N TYR A 141 -2.86 -7.64 -17.06
CA TYR A 141 -2.05 -6.41 -17.07
C TYR A 141 -2.65 -5.31 -16.23
N SER A 142 -3.98 -5.15 -16.25
CA SER A 142 -4.65 -4.11 -15.43
C SER A 142 -4.50 -4.34 -13.92
N LEU A 143 -4.17 -5.56 -13.51
CA LEU A 143 -4.02 -5.96 -12.10
C LEU A 143 -2.57 -5.88 -11.59
N ILE A 144 -1.59 -5.60 -12.45
CA ILE A 144 -0.19 -5.49 -12.00
C ILE A 144 -0.05 -4.45 -10.89
N GLY A 145 0.63 -4.83 -9.81
CA GLY A 145 0.81 -4.05 -8.60
C GLY A 145 -0.29 -4.22 -7.55
N SER A 146 -1.39 -4.91 -7.87
CA SER A 146 -2.44 -5.21 -6.88
C SER A 146 -2.00 -6.34 -5.95
N ALA A 147 -2.36 -6.26 -4.66
CA ALA A 147 -2.20 -7.36 -3.71
C ALA A 147 -3.23 -8.45 -4.05
N MET A 148 -2.77 -9.56 -4.63
CA MET A 148 -3.62 -10.65 -5.11
C MET A 148 -2.80 -11.92 -5.25
N ASP A 149 -3.34 -13.06 -4.83
CA ASP A 149 -2.70 -14.35 -5.02
C ASP A 149 -2.75 -14.85 -6.48
N CYS A 150 -2.04 -15.94 -6.76
CA CYS A 150 -1.91 -16.49 -8.10
C CYS A 150 -3.25 -17.01 -8.65
N THR A 151 -4.06 -17.66 -7.82
CA THR A 151 -5.34 -18.23 -8.25
C THR A 151 -6.39 -17.16 -8.48
N ALA A 152 -6.44 -16.13 -7.63
CA ALA A 152 -7.32 -14.99 -7.81
C ALA A 152 -7.01 -14.20 -9.08
N LEU A 153 -5.72 -14.01 -9.41
CA LEU A 153 -5.30 -13.41 -10.67
C LEU A 153 -5.83 -14.16 -11.88
N VAL A 154 -5.59 -15.48 -11.95
CA VAL A 154 -5.99 -16.30 -13.10
C VAL A 154 -7.52 -16.39 -13.18
N SER A 155 -8.21 -16.49 -12.03
CA SER A 155 -9.69 -16.42 -11.99
C SER A 155 -10.21 -15.11 -12.57
N ALA A 156 -9.61 -13.98 -12.21
CA ALA A 156 -9.99 -12.66 -12.74
C ALA A 156 -9.73 -12.55 -14.25
N ALA A 157 -8.64 -13.11 -14.74
CA ALA A 157 -8.32 -13.19 -16.17
C ALA A 157 -9.32 -14.06 -16.93
N LEU A 158 -9.72 -15.21 -16.37
CA LEU A 158 -10.74 -16.09 -16.94
C LEU A 158 -12.12 -15.43 -16.99
N ALA A 159 -12.48 -14.72 -15.93
CA ALA A 159 -13.75 -13.99 -15.88
C ALA A 159 -13.86 -12.94 -17.01
N ALA A 160 -12.74 -12.31 -17.40
CA ALA A 160 -12.73 -11.34 -18.51
C ALA A 160 -13.05 -11.97 -19.88
N ARG A 161 -12.84 -13.28 -20.04
CA ARG A 161 -13.23 -14.04 -21.23
C ARG A 161 -14.54 -14.81 -21.06
N GLY A 162 -15.30 -14.55 -19.98
CA GLY A 162 -16.60 -15.16 -19.72
C GLY A 162 -16.56 -16.52 -19.01
N ILE A 163 -15.41 -16.93 -18.47
CA ILE A 163 -15.25 -18.20 -17.76
C ILE A 163 -15.18 -17.93 -16.25
N SER A 164 -16.19 -18.39 -15.52
CA SER A 164 -16.18 -18.36 -14.05
C SER A 164 -15.53 -19.64 -13.53
N PHE A 165 -14.31 -19.51 -13.01
CA PHE A 165 -13.54 -20.62 -12.44
C PHE A 165 -12.64 -20.12 -11.32
N HIS A 166 -12.59 -20.87 -10.21
CA HIS A 166 -11.65 -20.66 -9.12
C HIS A 166 -11.35 -22.02 -8.45
N GLY A 167 -10.10 -22.21 -8.05
CA GLY A 167 -9.67 -23.44 -7.41
C GLY A 167 -8.19 -23.43 -7.07
N TRP A 168 -7.66 -24.55 -6.62
CA TRP A 168 -6.23 -24.75 -6.44
C TRP A 168 -5.50 -24.78 -7.79
N PRO A 169 -4.18 -24.48 -7.83
CA PRO A 169 -3.43 -24.40 -9.09
C PRO A 169 -3.61 -25.59 -10.01
N GLU A 170 -3.57 -26.82 -9.49
CA GLU A 170 -3.75 -28.04 -10.27
C GLU A 170 -5.14 -28.18 -10.88
N GLN A 171 -6.16 -27.59 -10.26
CA GLN A 171 -7.53 -27.67 -10.75
C GLN A 171 -7.75 -26.89 -12.05
N TYR A 172 -6.86 -25.93 -12.36
CA TYR A 172 -6.92 -25.20 -13.62
C TYR A 172 -6.65 -26.08 -14.84
N ALA A 173 -6.15 -27.31 -14.64
CA ALA A 173 -6.11 -28.32 -15.70
C ALA A 173 -7.50 -28.70 -16.24
N ASN A 174 -8.55 -28.49 -15.43
CA ASN A 174 -9.93 -28.83 -15.77
C ASN A 174 -10.80 -27.57 -15.98
N VAL A 175 -10.19 -26.45 -16.32
CA VAL A 175 -10.95 -25.23 -16.62
C VAL A 175 -11.89 -25.47 -17.79
N PRO A 176 -13.16 -24.98 -17.74
CA PRO A 176 -14.13 -25.21 -18.81
C PRO A 176 -13.62 -24.74 -20.18
N GLY A 177 -13.69 -25.60 -21.19
CA GLY A 177 -13.20 -25.32 -22.54
C GLY A 177 -11.69 -25.39 -22.72
N GLY A 178 -10.94 -25.66 -21.67
CA GLY A 178 -9.49 -25.81 -21.73
C GLY A 178 -9.02 -27.23 -22.00
N TYR A 179 -7.79 -27.36 -22.48
CA TYR A 179 -7.08 -28.64 -22.63
C TYR A 179 -5.61 -28.52 -22.28
N VAL A 180 -5.02 -29.61 -21.84
CA VAL A 180 -3.59 -29.66 -21.52
C VAL A 180 -2.78 -29.70 -22.80
N VAL A 181 -1.81 -28.78 -22.93
CA VAL A 181 -0.87 -28.73 -24.04
C VAL A 181 0.22 -29.77 -23.83
N THR A 182 0.39 -30.66 -24.79
CA THR A 182 1.33 -31.81 -24.72
C THR A 182 2.54 -31.68 -25.64
N ASP A 183 2.52 -30.74 -26.58
CA ASP A 183 3.57 -30.50 -27.57
C ASP A 183 4.65 -29.51 -27.09
N GLY A 184 4.56 -29.01 -25.87
CA GLY A 184 5.51 -28.06 -25.29
C GLY A 184 5.38 -26.65 -25.85
N SER A 185 4.40 -26.38 -26.72
CA SER A 185 4.16 -25.02 -27.25
C SER A 185 3.55 -24.10 -26.20
N LEU A 186 3.87 -22.81 -26.29
CA LEU A 186 3.25 -21.75 -25.48
C LEU A 186 2.57 -20.73 -26.39
N GLN A 187 1.35 -20.34 -26.07
CA GLN A 187 0.62 -19.28 -26.74
C GLN A 187 0.11 -18.25 -25.71
N PRO A 188 0.12 -16.95 -26.05
CA PRO A 188 -0.43 -15.94 -25.15
C PRO A 188 -1.88 -16.26 -24.75
N GLY A 189 -2.16 -16.20 -23.45
CA GLY A 189 -3.42 -16.66 -22.87
C GLY A 189 -3.39 -18.05 -22.25
N ASP A 190 -2.30 -18.81 -22.44
CA ASP A 190 -2.11 -20.10 -21.79
C ASP A 190 -1.99 -19.93 -20.27
N ILE A 191 -2.57 -20.88 -19.53
CA ILE A 191 -2.44 -20.98 -18.07
C ILE A 191 -1.24 -21.85 -17.77
N LEU A 192 -0.29 -21.33 -16.99
CA LEU A 192 0.92 -22.03 -16.57
C LEU A 192 0.76 -22.56 -15.15
N ILE A 193 0.90 -23.85 -14.95
CA ILE A 193 0.70 -24.52 -13.67
C ILE A 193 2.03 -25.08 -13.17
N TYR A 194 2.33 -24.82 -11.89
CA TYR A 194 3.60 -25.13 -11.27
C TYR A 194 3.45 -26.00 -10.01
N LYS A 195 4.21 -27.09 -9.97
CA LYS A 195 4.49 -27.86 -8.77
C LYS A 195 6.00 -27.96 -8.63
N TYR A 196 6.64 -26.92 -8.10
CA TYR A 196 8.09 -26.82 -8.12
C TYR A 196 8.78 -26.97 -6.76
N THR A 197 8.01 -27.10 -5.70
CA THR A 197 8.51 -27.38 -4.35
C THR A 197 7.81 -28.63 -3.80
N ASN A 198 7.42 -28.59 -2.55
CA ASN A 198 6.64 -29.65 -1.93
C ASN A 198 5.13 -29.55 -2.23
N GLY A 199 4.71 -28.47 -2.90
CA GLY A 199 3.33 -28.08 -3.03
C GLY A 199 2.81 -27.38 -1.77
N THR A 200 1.58 -26.89 -1.84
CA THR A 200 0.90 -26.24 -0.72
C THR A 200 0.26 -27.28 0.20
N ASN A 201 0.03 -26.94 1.48
CA ASN A 201 -0.59 -27.84 2.47
C ASN A 201 0.09 -29.21 2.57
N GLY A 202 1.41 -29.23 2.72
CA GLY A 202 2.18 -30.46 2.84
C GLY A 202 2.26 -31.30 1.58
N GLY A 203 2.06 -30.68 0.40
CA GLY A 203 2.10 -31.33 -0.90
C GLY A 203 0.75 -31.79 -1.43
N ALA A 204 -0.34 -31.47 -0.72
CA ALA A 204 -1.70 -31.79 -1.15
C ALA A 204 -2.11 -31.01 -2.40
N HIS A 205 -1.57 -29.78 -2.56
CA HIS A 205 -1.87 -28.90 -3.69
C HIS A 205 -0.60 -28.41 -4.36
N TYR A 206 -0.72 -27.97 -5.64
CA TYR A 206 0.38 -27.38 -6.38
C TYR A 206 0.70 -25.98 -5.88
N ASP A 207 1.90 -25.50 -6.20
CA ASP A 207 2.45 -24.30 -5.59
C ASP A 207 1.93 -23.01 -6.21
N HIS A 208 1.69 -23.00 -7.55
CA HIS A 208 1.47 -21.74 -8.24
C HIS A 208 0.77 -21.91 -9.59
N VAL A 209 0.10 -20.84 -10.02
CA VAL A 209 -0.46 -20.71 -11.36
C VAL A 209 -0.21 -19.30 -11.89
N GLY A 210 0.00 -19.15 -13.20
CA GLY A 210 0.22 -17.86 -13.86
C GLY A 210 -0.42 -17.83 -15.25
N LEU A 211 -0.44 -16.63 -15.85
CA LEU A 211 -0.96 -16.42 -17.20
C LEU A 211 0.18 -16.04 -18.15
N TYR A 212 0.38 -16.85 -19.20
CA TYR A 212 1.38 -16.58 -20.23
C TYR A 212 0.94 -15.40 -21.12
N VAL A 213 1.87 -14.49 -21.39
CA VAL A 213 1.58 -13.28 -22.15
C VAL A 213 2.45 -13.11 -23.41
N GLY A 214 3.30 -14.12 -23.69
CA GLY A 214 4.21 -14.10 -24.84
C GLY A 214 5.65 -13.75 -24.46
N GLY A 215 6.59 -13.94 -25.38
CA GLY A 215 8.00 -13.54 -25.23
C GLY A 215 8.71 -14.16 -24.01
N GLY A 216 8.33 -15.36 -23.57
CA GLY A 216 8.88 -15.99 -22.36
C GLY A 216 8.46 -15.30 -21.05
N LYS A 217 7.39 -14.48 -21.08
CA LYS A 217 6.86 -13.75 -19.92
C LYS A 217 5.49 -14.28 -19.52
N ALA A 218 5.23 -14.21 -18.22
CA ALA A 218 3.94 -14.50 -17.63
C ALA A 218 3.60 -13.49 -16.53
N ILE A 219 2.31 -13.30 -16.27
CA ILE A 219 1.84 -12.51 -15.14
C ILE A 219 1.51 -13.47 -14.01
N HIS A 220 2.06 -13.17 -12.84
CA HIS A 220 1.96 -13.98 -11.64
C HIS A 220 1.32 -13.17 -10.52
N GLY A 221 0.37 -13.75 -9.79
CA GLY A 221 -0.13 -13.20 -8.53
C GLY A 221 0.66 -13.75 -7.35
N GLY A 222 0.59 -13.07 -6.20
CA GLY A 222 1.36 -13.48 -5.02
C GLY A 222 2.87 -13.46 -5.22
N TRP A 223 3.38 -12.70 -6.19
CA TRP A 223 4.79 -12.58 -6.49
C TRP A 223 5.55 -11.84 -5.38
N THR A 224 6.81 -11.47 -5.59
CA THR A 224 7.62 -10.77 -4.58
C THR A 224 6.82 -9.63 -3.93
N GLY A 225 6.62 -9.70 -2.62
CA GLY A 225 5.79 -8.74 -1.88
C GLY A 225 4.28 -9.01 -1.92
N GLY A 226 3.84 -10.18 -2.42
CA GLY A 226 2.41 -10.55 -2.44
C GLY A 226 1.57 -9.85 -3.50
N VAL A 227 2.21 -9.27 -4.53
CA VAL A 227 1.53 -8.50 -5.58
C VAL A 227 1.51 -9.24 -6.91
N VAL A 228 0.65 -8.76 -7.82
CA VAL A 228 0.65 -9.19 -9.22
C VAL A 228 1.83 -8.55 -9.94
N ALA A 229 2.63 -9.36 -10.64
CA ALA A 229 3.82 -8.91 -11.35
C ALA A 229 4.02 -9.64 -12.68
N LEU A 230 4.66 -8.94 -13.63
CA LEU A 230 5.19 -9.54 -14.86
C LEU A 230 6.56 -10.13 -14.59
N ALA A 231 6.74 -11.43 -14.84
CA ALA A 231 8.02 -12.13 -14.65
C ALA A 231 8.28 -13.15 -15.77
N GLY A 232 9.34 -13.94 -15.63
CA GLY A 232 9.62 -15.04 -16.55
C GLY A 232 8.67 -16.23 -16.34
N THR A 233 8.57 -17.09 -17.36
CA THR A 233 7.72 -18.31 -17.30
C THR A 233 8.26 -19.41 -16.40
N LEU A 234 9.48 -19.29 -15.83
CA LEU A 234 10.13 -20.28 -14.97
C LEU A 234 10.11 -21.71 -15.58
N PRO A 235 10.68 -21.93 -16.76
CA PRO A 235 10.50 -23.17 -17.53
C PRO A 235 10.95 -24.41 -16.77
N ASN A 236 12.00 -24.31 -15.93
CA ASN A 236 12.50 -25.42 -15.13
C ASN A 236 11.56 -25.83 -13.98
N ARG A 237 10.50 -25.08 -13.73
CA ARG A 237 9.51 -25.31 -12.68
C ARG A 237 8.11 -25.50 -13.23
N LEU A 238 7.92 -25.27 -14.53
CA LEU A 238 6.65 -25.43 -15.21
C LEU A 238 6.28 -26.91 -15.26
N THR A 239 5.11 -27.25 -14.77
CA THR A 239 4.64 -28.62 -14.69
C THR A 239 3.62 -28.92 -15.78
N MET A 240 2.74 -27.97 -16.08
CA MET A 240 1.64 -28.16 -17.00
C MET A 240 1.26 -26.82 -17.65
N VAL A 241 0.81 -26.90 -18.88
CA VAL A 241 0.26 -25.77 -19.65
C VAL A 241 -1.16 -26.10 -20.05
N VAL A 242 -2.08 -25.17 -19.85
CA VAL A 242 -3.48 -25.34 -20.24
C VAL A 242 -3.86 -24.22 -21.19
N ARG A 243 -4.41 -24.60 -22.33
CA ARG A 243 -4.86 -23.69 -23.38
C ARG A 243 -6.36 -23.68 -23.46
N ILE A 244 -6.93 -22.51 -23.64
CA ILE A 244 -8.35 -22.27 -23.90
C ILE A 244 -8.43 -21.60 -25.27
N PRO A 245 -9.06 -22.20 -26.27
CA PRO A 245 -9.18 -21.66 -27.63
C PRO A 245 -9.89 -20.30 -27.71
#